data_7e7a5c7a72a45d6260e697ba2a285d78
#
_entry.id   7e7a5c7a72a45d6260e697ba2a285d78
#
_cell.length_a   1.000
_cell.length_b   1.000
_cell.length_c   1.000
_cell.angle_alpha   90.00
_cell.angle_beta   90.00
_cell.angle_gamma   90.00
#
_symmetry.space_group_name_H-M   'P 1'
#
loop_
_entity.id
_entity.type
_entity.pdbx_description
1 polymer ?
#
loop_
_entity_poly.entity_id
_entity_poly.type
_entity_poly.pdbx_seq_one_letter_code
_entity_poly.pdbx_strand_id
1 'polypeptide(L)'
;DEGLSLLEPLCDSILTHNREIIAAVDDSVRYVSETGPHFVRRSRGYVPLPLSSSMATENNSILAMGGDLKNTFTLTRKDSYFVGPHLGDMAILSAREAAQEATLHYEDIFATKPTCVAIDAHPNYISASLGKEMAKGMDIPYVEINHHHAHIGAVMAEHENEWESY
;
A
#
# COMPACT_ATOMS: atom_id res chain seq x y z
N ASP A 1 13.12 -13.26 -19.31
CA ASP A 1 11.90 -13.67 -18.58
C ASP A 1 12.23 -14.68 -17.49
N GLU A 2 12.54 -14.18 -16.29
CA GLU A 2 12.93 -14.99 -15.13
C GLU A 2 11.86 -16.04 -14.77
N GLY A 3 10.58 -15.67 -14.81
CA GLY A 3 9.48 -16.59 -14.52
C GLY A 3 9.39 -17.77 -15.50
N LEU A 4 9.64 -17.55 -16.77
CA LEU A 4 9.69 -18.63 -17.77
C LEU A 4 10.83 -19.59 -17.49
N SER A 5 12.02 -19.07 -17.19
CA SER A 5 13.20 -19.89 -16.87
C SER A 5 13.01 -20.74 -15.61
N LEU A 6 12.24 -20.26 -14.63
CA LEU A 6 11.90 -21.00 -13.42
C LEU A 6 10.84 -22.07 -13.64
N LEU A 7 9.88 -21.83 -14.54
CA LEU A 7 8.77 -22.74 -14.80
C LEU A 7 9.09 -23.83 -15.85
N GLU A 8 9.93 -23.52 -16.83
CA GLU A 8 10.27 -24.44 -17.93
C GLU A 8 10.68 -25.84 -17.48
N PRO A 9 11.49 -26.05 -16.41
CA PRO A 9 11.83 -27.39 -15.95
C PRO A 9 10.73 -28.10 -15.15
N LEU A 10 9.63 -27.41 -14.83
CA LEU A 10 8.58 -27.89 -13.93
C LEU A 10 7.27 -28.26 -14.65
N CYS A 11 7.13 -27.93 -15.94
CA CYS A 11 5.89 -28.12 -16.69
C CYS A 11 6.14 -28.46 -18.15
N ASP A 12 5.22 -29.21 -18.77
CA ASP A 12 5.29 -29.61 -20.18
C ASP A 12 4.90 -28.48 -21.13
N SER A 13 4.15 -27.50 -20.66
CA SER A 13 3.69 -26.37 -21.46
C SER A 13 3.42 -25.15 -20.59
N ILE A 14 3.72 -23.95 -21.12
CA ILE A 14 3.51 -22.67 -20.43
C ILE A 14 2.63 -21.79 -21.32
N LEU A 15 1.48 -21.35 -20.78
CA LEU A 15 0.68 -20.30 -21.39
C LEU A 15 1.21 -18.94 -20.97
N THR A 16 1.66 -18.15 -21.94
CA THR A 16 2.19 -16.81 -21.68
C THR A 16 1.56 -15.77 -22.62
N HIS A 17 1.88 -14.50 -22.40
CA HIS A 17 1.46 -13.38 -23.23
C HIS A 17 2.65 -12.49 -23.58
N ASN A 18 2.50 -11.66 -24.60
CA ASN A 18 3.53 -10.76 -25.11
C ASN A 18 3.33 -9.29 -24.66
N ARG A 19 2.49 -9.03 -23.66
CA ARG A 19 2.30 -7.71 -23.09
C ARG A 19 3.24 -7.52 -21.90
N GLU A 20 3.85 -6.35 -21.82
CA GLU A 20 4.63 -5.95 -20.67
C GLU A 20 3.74 -5.82 -19.42
N ILE A 21 4.23 -6.29 -18.29
CA ILE A 21 3.57 -6.10 -16.99
C ILE A 21 4.15 -4.83 -16.38
N ILE A 22 3.40 -3.73 -16.48
CA ILE A 22 3.82 -2.42 -15.95
C ILE A 22 3.78 -2.41 -14.42
N ALA A 23 2.78 -3.07 -13.83
CA ALA A 23 2.65 -3.20 -12.38
C ALA A 23 2.17 -4.61 -12.03
N ALA A 24 2.94 -5.30 -11.23
CA ALA A 24 2.53 -6.59 -10.67
C ALA A 24 1.53 -6.35 -9.55
N VAL A 25 0.36 -6.99 -9.63
CA VAL A 25 -0.71 -6.84 -8.64
C VAL A 25 -1.30 -8.22 -8.35
N ASP A 26 -1.26 -8.62 -7.07
CA ASP A 26 -1.86 -9.85 -6.57
C ASP A 26 -3.38 -9.87 -6.76
N ASP A 27 -3.97 -11.05 -6.73
CA ASP A 27 -5.41 -11.20 -6.75
C ASP A 27 -6.02 -10.73 -5.42
N SER A 28 -7.17 -10.06 -5.51
CA SER A 28 -7.98 -9.75 -4.33
C SER A 28 -8.58 -11.01 -3.73
N VAL A 29 -8.62 -11.08 -2.41
CA VAL A 29 -9.24 -12.16 -1.65
C VAL A 29 -10.37 -11.59 -0.82
N ARG A 30 -11.58 -12.13 -0.99
CA ARG A 30 -12.79 -11.71 -0.27
C ARG A 30 -13.52 -12.93 0.29
N TYR A 31 -14.21 -12.73 1.40
CA TYR A 31 -15.23 -13.66 1.88
C TYR A 31 -16.57 -12.94 2.06
N VAL A 32 -17.66 -13.68 2.07
CA VAL A 32 -19.00 -13.14 2.29
C VAL A 32 -19.48 -13.61 3.66
N SER A 33 -19.89 -12.66 4.49
CA SER A 33 -20.52 -12.89 5.80
C SER A 33 -21.98 -12.44 5.75
N GLU A 34 -22.69 -12.57 6.87
CA GLU A 34 -24.07 -12.07 7.02
C GLU A 34 -24.15 -10.53 6.88
N THR A 35 -23.08 -9.82 7.20
CA THR A 35 -22.99 -8.36 7.07
C THR A 35 -22.53 -7.90 5.69
N GLY A 36 -22.20 -8.84 4.79
CA GLY A 36 -21.78 -8.54 3.43
C GLY A 36 -20.37 -9.05 3.09
N PRO A 37 -19.82 -8.58 1.96
CA PRO A 37 -18.49 -8.97 1.52
C PRO A 37 -17.40 -8.19 2.27
N HIS A 38 -16.39 -8.94 2.75
CA HIS A 38 -15.22 -8.40 3.45
C HIS A 38 -13.94 -8.73 2.71
N PHE A 39 -12.97 -7.82 2.71
CA PHE A 39 -11.65 -8.06 2.14
C PHE A 39 -10.71 -8.74 3.15
N VAL A 40 -10.04 -9.79 2.68
CA VAL A 40 -8.82 -10.32 3.30
C VAL A 40 -7.60 -9.66 2.65
N ARG A 41 -7.68 -9.45 1.33
CA ARG A 41 -6.69 -8.71 0.54
C ARG A 41 -7.41 -7.83 -0.48
N ARG A 42 -7.18 -6.51 -0.42
CA ARG A 42 -7.69 -5.55 -1.41
C ARG A 42 -6.57 -5.28 -2.42
N SER A 43 -6.72 -5.79 -3.64
CA SER A 43 -5.69 -5.72 -4.67
C SER A 43 -6.33 -5.63 -6.06
N ARG A 44 -6.03 -6.53 -6.99
CA ARG A 44 -6.51 -6.49 -8.38
C ARG A 44 -8.03 -6.25 -8.46
N GLY A 45 -8.42 -5.32 -9.34
CA GLY A 45 -9.80 -4.90 -9.55
C GLY A 45 -10.30 -3.83 -8.59
N TYR A 46 -9.52 -3.51 -7.53
CA TYR A 46 -9.85 -2.49 -6.52
C TYR A 46 -8.76 -1.43 -6.39
N VAL A 47 -7.50 -1.80 -6.50
CA VAL A 47 -6.42 -0.83 -6.61
C VAL A 47 -6.28 -0.40 -8.09
N PRO A 48 -5.96 0.83 -8.37
CA PRO A 48 -5.67 1.96 -7.49
C PRO A 48 -6.87 2.86 -7.17
N LEU A 49 -8.11 2.33 -7.16
CA LEU A 49 -9.29 3.14 -6.86
C LEU A 49 -9.19 3.74 -5.45
N PRO A 50 -9.54 5.03 -5.28
CA PRO A 50 -9.46 5.68 -3.97
C PRO A 50 -10.51 5.17 -3.00
N LEU A 51 -10.18 5.29 -1.72
CA LEU A 51 -11.13 5.31 -0.62
C LEU A 51 -11.35 6.77 -0.23
N SER A 52 -12.58 7.17 0.01
CA SER A 52 -12.90 8.52 0.47
C SER A 52 -12.90 8.54 2.00
N SER A 53 -12.49 9.66 2.58
CA SER A 53 -12.55 9.90 4.01
C SER A 53 -12.93 11.35 4.28
N SER A 54 -13.66 11.60 5.36
CA SER A 54 -13.95 12.94 5.85
C SER A 54 -12.74 13.60 6.52
N MET A 55 -11.72 12.80 6.88
CA MET A 55 -10.46 13.29 7.45
C MET A 55 -9.55 13.85 6.35
N ALA A 56 -9.98 14.95 5.73
CA ALA A 56 -9.26 15.57 4.63
C ALA A 56 -7.85 16.05 5.06
N THR A 57 -6.87 15.81 4.22
CA THR A 57 -5.49 16.32 4.42
C THR A 57 -5.27 17.69 3.73
N GLU A 58 -6.31 18.45 3.54
CA GLU A 58 -6.47 19.71 2.79
C GLU A 58 -5.34 20.10 1.82
N ASN A 59 -4.13 20.39 2.33
CA ASN A 59 -2.97 20.78 1.53
C ASN A 59 -1.76 19.84 1.66
N ASN A 60 -1.89 18.74 2.39
CA ASN A 60 -0.81 17.79 2.62
C ASN A 60 -1.10 16.48 1.88
N SER A 61 -0.08 15.94 1.26
CA SER A 61 -0.08 14.58 0.76
C SER A 61 0.83 13.74 1.64
N ILE A 62 0.32 12.67 2.19
CA ILE A 62 1.05 11.80 3.10
C ILE A 62 1.29 10.46 2.40
N LEU A 63 2.53 9.99 2.41
CA LEU A 63 2.87 8.63 2.06
C LEU A 63 3.02 7.82 3.36
N ALA A 64 2.07 6.93 3.64
CA ALA A 64 2.13 6.03 4.78
C ALA A 64 2.68 4.67 4.35
N MET A 65 3.75 4.20 5.00
CA MET A 65 4.51 3.02 4.58
C MET A 65 3.94 1.69 5.05
N GLY A 66 3.00 1.70 6.00
CA GLY A 66 2.44 0.47 6.58
C GLY A 66 3.42 -0.31 7.47
N GLY A 67 3.01 -1.50 7.90
CA GLY A 67 3.84 -2.42 8.67
C GLY A 67 4.71 -3.34 7.78
N ASP A 68 5.46 -4.25 8.38
CA ASP A 68 6.36 -5.15 7.64
C ASP A 68 5.66 -6.34 7.01
N LEU A 69 4.71 -6.96 7.72
CA LEU A 69 4.01 -8.14 7.24
C LEU A 69 2.75 -7.76 6.45
N LYS A 70 2.50 -8.43 5.32
CA LYS A 70 1.37 -8.13 4.44
C LYS A 70 1.33 -6.64 4.04
N ASN A 71 2.51 -6.08 3.79
CA ASN A 71 2.68 -4.66 3.57
C ASN A 71 1.81 -4.16 2.42
N THR A 72 1.32 -2.97 2.61
CA THR A 72 0.78 -2.06 1.60
C THR A 72 1.05 -0.63 2.07
N PHE A 73 1.26 0.28 1.13
CA PHE A 73 1.38 1.71 1.43
C PHE A 73 0.06 2.42 1.17
N THR A 74 -0.04 3.67 1.59
CA THR A 74 -1.16 4.55 1.24
C THR A 74 -0.62 5.93 0.89
N LEU A 75 -1.02 6.45 -0.28
CA LEU A 75 -0.79 7.83 -0.67
C LEU A 75 -2.08 8.63 -0.48
N THR A 76 -2.03 9.77 0.22
CA THR A 76 -3.20 10.62 0.38
C THR A 76 -3.17 11.80 -0.58
N ARG A 77 -4.34 12.23 -1.03
CA ARG A 77 -4.53 13.44 -1.81
C ARG A 77 -5.90 14.04 -1.48
N LYS A 78 -5.93 15.20 -0.81
CA LYS A 78 -7.17 15.82 -0.32
C LYS A 78 -7.96 14.84 0.57
N ASP A 79 -9.18 14.51 0.17
CA ASP A 79 -10.14 13.61 0.82
C ASP A 79 -10.04 12.14 0.34
N SER A 80 -9.00 11.82 -0.42
CA SER A 80 -8.84 10.52 -1.05
C SER A 80 -7.61 9.78 -0.53
N TYR A 81 -7.78 8.50 -0.24
CA TYR A 81 -6.74 7.57 0.18
C TYR A 81 -6.53 6.53 -0.92
N PHE A 82 -5.37 6.54 -1.53
CA PHE A 82 -4.95 5.58 -2.55
C PHE A 82 -4.13 4.48 -1.91
N VAL A 83 -4.83 3.44 -1.45
CA VAL A 83 -4.17 2.26 -0.86
C VAL A 83 -3.49 1.47 -1.96
N GLY A 84 -2.22 1.17 -1.77
CA GLY A 84 -1.38 0.44 -2.70
C GLY A 84 -1.76 -1.04 -2.85
N PRO A 85 -1.12 -1.75 -3.78
CA PRO A 85 -1.27 -3.19 -3.89
C PRO A 85 -0.70 -3.91 -2.66
N HIS A 86 -1.05 -5.18 -2.50
CA HIS A 86 -0.40 -6.04 -1.53
C HIS A 86 1.04 -6.32 -1.96
N LEU A 87 1.99 -5.98 -1.12
CA LEU A 87 3.43 -6.10 -1.40
C LEU A 87 4.08 -7.29 -0.67
N GLY A 88 3.45 -7.78 0.40
CA GLY A 88 3.92 -8.95 1.13
C GLY A 88 4.84 -8.60 2.30
N ASP A 89 5.89 -9.42 2.51
CA ASP A 89 6.81 -9.30 3.64
C ASP A 89 8.02 -8.42 3.26
N MET A 90 8.21 -7.33 3.98
CA MET A 90 9.33 -6.39 3.77
C MET A 90 10.71 -7.00 4.07
N ALA A 91 10.80 -8.16 4.73
CA ALA A 91 12.06 -8.88 4.84
C ALA A 91 12.60 -9.38 3.48
N ILE A 92 11.72 -9.53 2.48
CA ILE A 92 12.05 -9.98 1.13
C ILE A 92 12.51 -8.79 0.29
N LEU A 93 13.68 -8.89 -0.35
CA LEU A 93 14.26 -7.79 -1.13
C LEU A 93 13.34 -7.33 -2.26
N SER A 94 12.79 -8.26 -3.03
CA SER A 94 11.89 -7.94 -4.14
C SER A 94 10.60 -7.24 -3.70
N ALA A 95 10.11 -7.50 -2.48
CA ALA A 95 8.97 -6.77 -1.92
C ALA A 95 9.30 -5.30 -1.62
N ARG A 96 10.53 -5.02 -1.15
CA ARG A 96 11.02 -3.64 -0.93
C ARG A 96 11.19 -2.87 -2.24
N GLU A 97 11.78 -3.52 -3.24
CA GLU A 97 11.93 -2.94 -4.58
C GLU A 97 10.55 -2.64 -5.19
N ALA A 98 9.62 -3.60 -5.11
CA ALA A 98 8.23 -3.40 -5.55
C ALA A 98 7.52 -2.27 -4.80
N ALA A 99 7.79 -2.09 -3.48
CA ALA A 99 7.24 -0.98 -2.72
C ALA A 99 7.72 0.38 -3.23
N GLN A 100 9.01 0.51 -3.52
CA GLN A 100 9.57 1.75 -4.09
C GLN A 100 9.00 2.05 -5.48
N GLU A 101 8.99 1.06 -6.35
CA GLU A 101 8.43 1.21 -7.71
C GLU A 101 6.95 1.56 -7.68
N ALA A 102 6.17 0.86 -6.86
CA ALA A 102 4.73 1.10 -6.74
C ALA A 102 4.42 2.49 -6.17
N THR A 103 5.18 2.99 -5.20
CA THR A 103 4.99 4.35 -4.67
C THR A 103 5.27 5.41 -5.73
N LEU A 104 6.37 5.30 -6.47
CA LEU A 104 6.68 6.20 -7.59
C LEU A 104 5.60 6.17 -8.67
N HIS A 105 5.13 4.98 -9.01
CA HIS A 105 4.05 4.81 -9.98
C HIS A 105 2.75 5.48 -9.53
N TYR A 106 2.40 5.41 -8.23
CA TYR A 106 1.24 6.12 -7.68
C TYR A 106 1.42 7.64 -7.69
N GLU A 107 2.60 8.14 -7.37
CA GLU A 107 2.91 9.57 -7.49
C GLU A 107 2.68 10.09 -8.92
N ASP A 108 3.08 9.30 -9.92
CA ASP A 108 2.92 9.66 -11.33
C ASP A 108 1.45 9.57 -11.79
N ILE A 109 0.76 8.46 -11.51
CA ILE A 109 -0.66 8.28 -11.90
C ILE A 109 -1.53 9.38 -11.30
N PHE A 110 -1.32 9.71 -10.02
CA PHE A 110 -2.15 10.68 -9.31
C PHE A 110 -1.61 12.10 -9.39
N ALA A 111 -0.49 12.32 -10.10
CA ALA A 111 0.21 13.61 -10.19
C ALA A 111 0.34 14.28 -8.80
N THR A 112 0.77 13.48 -7.81
CA THR A 112 0.80 13.89 -6.41
C THR A 112 2.14 13.50 -5.80
N LYS A 113 2.86 14.49 -5.27
CA LYS A 113 4.09 14.27 -4.51
C LYS A 113 3.78 14.33 -3.02
N PRO A 114 4.26 13.37 -2.20
CA PRO A 114 4.10 13.46 -0.76
C PRO A 114 4.83 14.66 -0.19
N THR A 115 4.24 15.26 0.82
CA THR A 115 4.83 16.35 1.60
C THR A 115 5.32 15.88 2.97
N CYS A 116 4.97 14.65 3.34
CA CYS A 116 5.38 13.98 4.56
C CYS A 116 5.31 12.46 4.38
N VAL A 117 6.18 11.72 5.04
CA VAL A 117 6.13 10.25 5.11
C VAL A 117 5.70 9.84 6.52
N ALA A 118 4.66 8.99 6.64
CA ALA A 118 4.25 8.39 7.90
C ALA A 118 4.82 6.95 7.98
N ILE A 119 5.50 6.66 9.08
CA ILE A 119 6.14 5.37 9.33
C ILE A 119 5.71 4.81 10.68
N ASP A 120 5.82 3.48 10.84
CA ASP A 120 5.63 2.85 12.14
C ASP A 120 6.78 3.21 13.08
N ALA A 121 6.47 3.52 14.34
CA ALA A 121 7.47 3.83 15.37
C ALA A 121 8.26 2.58 15.83
N HIS A 122 7.99 1.41 15.26
CA HIS A 122 8.67 0.18 15.63
C HIS A 122 10.14 0.21 15.17
N PRO A 123 11.13 0.03 16.07
CA PRO A 123 12.54 0.28 15.79
C PRO A 123 13.16 -0.67 14.76
N ASN A 124 12.57 -1.84 14.55
CA ASN A 124 13.11 -2.89 13.69
C ASN A 124 12.31 -3.09 12.40
N TYR A 125 11.31 -2.25 12.13
CA TYR A 125 10.56 -2.40 10.88
C TYR A 125 11.36 -1.89 9.68
N ILE A 126 11.42 -2.75 8.67
CA ILE A 126 12.10 -2.46 7.40
C ILE A 126 11.31 -1.41 6.62
N SER A 127 9.98 -1.48 6.65
CA SER A 127 9.10 -0.46 6.06
C SER A 127 9.35 0.93 6.64
N ALA A 128 9.62 1.03 7.95
CA ALA A 128 9.97 2.29 8.59
C ALA A 128 11.34 2.81 8.13
N SER A 129 12.33 1.93 8.01
CA SER A 129 13.67 2.30 7.49
C SER A 129 13.57 2.78 6.05
N LEU A 130 12.83 2.06 5.19
CA LEU A 130 12.58 2.42 3.82
C LEU A 130 11.89 3.80 3.71
N GLY A 131 10.86 4.04 4.55
CA GLY A 131 10.17 5.33 4.58
C GLY A 131 11.07 6.49 4.99
N LYS A 132 12.00 6.29 5.95
CA LYS A 132 13.02 7.29 6.32
C LYS A 132 13.97 7.61 5.15
N GLU A 133 14.40 6.58 4.43
CA GLU A 133 15.25 6.74 3.25
C GLU A 133 14.53 7.52 2.14
N MET A 134 13.28 7.19 1.88
CA MET A 134 12.45 7.88 0.88
C MET A 134 12.22 9.34 1.28
N ALA A 135 11.85 9.62 2.53
CA ALA A 135 11.69 11.00 3.03
C ALA A 135 12.95 11.82 2.87
N LYS A 136 14.11 11.25 3.20
CA LYS A 136 15.42 11.89 3.01
C LYS A 136 15.71 12.14 1.53
N GLY A 137 15.43 11.17 0.66
CA GLY A 137 15.65 11.31 -0.79
C GLY A 137 14.78 12.39 -1.43
N MET A 138 13.58 12.63 -0.90
CA MET A 138 12.64 13.65 -1.34
C MET A 138 12.82 15.01 -0.63
N ASP A 139 13.69 15.10 0.36
CA ASP A 139 13.91 16.28 1.23
C ASP A 139 12.61 16.75 1.92
N ILE A 140 11.84 15.79 2.45
CA ILE A 140 10.60 16.03 3.19
C ILE A 140 10.65 15.42 4.60
N PRO A 141 9.85 15.93 5.56
CA PRO A 141 9.78 15.36 6.90
C PRO A 141 9.14 13.97 6.90
N TYR A 142 9.45 13.20 7.95
CA TYR A 142 8.67 12.02 8.31
C TYR A 142 8.10 12.14 9.72
N VAL A 143 7.05 11.39 10.01
CA VAL A 143 6.42 11.25 11.32
C VAL A 143 6.37 9.79 11.73
N GLU A 144 6.65 9.53 13.01
CA GLU A 144 6.56 8.19 13.60
C GLU A 144 5.20 8.02 14.27
N ILE A 145 4.47 6.99 13.86
CA ILE A 145 3.14 6.65 14.39
C ILE A 145 3.24 5.36 15.19
N ASN A 146 2.77 5.37 16.42
CA ASN A 146 2.72 4.16 17.22
C ASN A 146 1.79 3.13 16.56
N HIS A 147 2.23 1.88 16.49
CA HIS A 147 1.52 0.78 15.84
C HIS A 147 0.06 0.63 16.29
N HIS A 148 -0.19 0.73 17.60
CA HIS A 148 -1.54 0.64 18.14
C HIS A 148 -2.41 1.84 17.74
N HIS A 149 -1.83 3.04 17.63
CA HIS A 149 -2.57 4.22 17.14
C HIS A 149 -2.93 4.04 15.67
N ALA A 150 -2.05 3.46 14.85
CA ALA A 150 -2.34 3.18 13.45
C ALA A 150 -3.52 2.20 13.30
N HIS A 151 -3.59 1.14 14.12
CA HIS A 151 -4.74 0.24 14.14
C HIS A 151 -6.04 0.93 14.52
N ILE A 152 -6.03 1.76 15.56
CA ILE A 152 -7.21 2.53 15.97
C ILE A 152 -7.62 3.49 14.86
N GLY A 153 -6.67 4.22 14.27
CA GLY A 153 -6.92 5.14 13.17
C GLY A 153 -7.54 4.45 11.95
N ALA A 154 -7.12 3.22 11.62
CA ALA A 154 -7.71 2.47 10.54
C ALA A 154 -9.18 2.12 10.80
N VAL A 155 -9.52 1.67 12.02
CA VAL A 155 -10.91 1.39 12.41
C VAL A 155 -11.75 2.67 12.41
N MET A 156 -11.21 3.79 12.89
CA MET A 156 -11.91 5.08 12.85
C MET A 156 -12.19 5.51 11.41
N ALA A 157 -11.24 5.34 10.50
CA ALA A 157 -11.42 5.69 9.09
C ALA A 157 -12.47 4.80 8.39
N GLU A 158 -12.61 3.55 8.79
CA GLU A 158 -13.65 2.64 8.29
C GLU A 158 -15.06 3.00 8.77
N HIS A 159 -15.17 3.57 9.98
CA HIS A 159 -16.44 3.83 10.68
C HIS A 159 -16.70 5.32 10.92
N GLU A 160 -16.14 6.21 10.09
CA GLU A 160 -16.25 7.68 10.27
C GLU A 160 -17.66 8.19 10.57
N ASN A 161 -18.68 7.61 9.95
CA ASN A 161 -20.06 8.05 10.11
C ASN A 161 -20.74 7.48 11.38
N GLU A 162 -20.12 6.55 12.09
CA GLU A 162 -20.72 5.92 13.28
C GLU A 162 -20.28 6.61 14.58
N TRP A 163 -19.17 7.37 14.57
CA TRP A 163 -18.59 7.99 15.76
C TRP A 163 -19.21 9.35 16.13
N GLU A 164 -19.95 9.99 15.23
CA GLU A 164 -20.67 11.25 15.51
C GLU A 164 -21.91 11.05 16.40
N SER A 165 -22.27 9.81 16.74
CA SER A 165 -23.49 9.47 17.49
C SER A 165 -23.26 9.04 18.94
N TYR A 166 -22.04 9.18 19.49
CA TYR A 166 -21.72 8.85 20.88
C TYR A 166 -21.17 10.02 21.69
#